data_dbaf7bf91ab181d829238322fba15642
#
_entry.id   dbaf7bf91ab181d829238322fba15642
#
_cell.length_a   1.000
_cell.length_b   1.000
_cell.length_c   1.000
_cell.angle_alpha   90.00
_cell.angle_beta   90.00
_cell.angle_gamma   90.00
#
_symmetry.space_group_name_H-M   'P 1'
#
loop_
_entity.id
_entity.type
_entity.pdbx_description
1 polymer ?
#
loop_
_entity_poly.entity_id
_entity_poly.type
_entity_poly.pdbx_seq_one_letter_code
_entity_poly.pdbx_strand_id
1 'polypeptide(L)'
;MRACPTFLSRGLLALWIGLTVLACSHPGAASAADDAARHVAIQFSFDRPIEASMAPFFMAAKDGLFGAEHLVVSFNSAAGSPDALARIARGDIDLALVDINELIRFRDRTDAAPIKAVFVLFNRAPYAIVARRSRGIHTLSDLEGKTVGVADSDLSIRLWPALAHQNGVNAAHVRFYKMSAAVREPILSAGQVDAVAGFSYLSAVNLRDRGVPADDLAVLRYADYGCEAYGFAVVVNPSFAASKPDAVKGFVRALIGGLNATVKEPERAVDEVVSRMEDGVRDLELARLSTVLADNILTDEVRRNGLGGVDPVRFDRAIAQIAQDFKFRRRPATSDIFDEQFLPPMAGRLIN
;
A
#
# COMPACT_ATOMS: atom_id res chain seq x y z
N MET A 1 44.35 -23.42 81.35
CA MET A 1 44.01 -23.00 82.73
C MET A 1 42.62 -22.47 82.73
N ARG A 2 41.76 -23.19 83.41
CA ARG A 2 40.70 -22.71 84.34
C ARG A 2 39.70 -21.69 83.73
N ALA A 3 38.41 -21.75 83.86
CA ALA A 3 37.47 -22.65 84.53
C ALA A 3 36.05 -22.21 84.01
N CYS A 4 35.16 -23.19 83.94
CA CYS A 4 33.72 -22.96 83.99
C CYS A 4 33.31 -22.54 85.46
N PRO A 5 32.19 -21.87 85.71
CA PRO A 5 30.90 -22.60 85.89
C PRO A 5 29.61 -21.80 85.55
N THR A 6 28.61 -22.50 85.03
CA THR A 6 27.31 -22.90 85.64
C THR A 6 26.23 -21.88 86.04
N PHE A 7 24.98 -22.22 85.57
CA PHE A 7 23.63 -22.00 86.15
C PHE A 7 22.95 -20.62 85.90
N LEU A 8 21.76 -20.49 85.36
CA LEU A 8 20.43 -21.00 85.87
C LEU A 8 19.32 -20.60 84.82
N SER A 9 18.39 -21.51 84.72
CA SER A 9 17.11 -21.42 84.05
C SER A 9 16.24 -20.21 84.39
N ARG A 10 15.43 -19.76 83.44
CA ARG A 10 14.01 -19.42 83.68
C ARG A 10 13.29 -19.24 82.31
N GLY A 11 12.20 -19.92 82.14
CA GLY A 11 11.38 -19.90 80.96
C GLY A 11 10.60 -18.60 80.80
N LEU A 12 10.30 -18.26 79.54
CA LEU A 12 9.28 -17.31 79.19
C LEU A 12 8.56 -17.77 77.92
N LEU A 13 7.27 -17.76 78.02
CA LEU A 13 6.23 -18.03 77.05
C LEU A 13 6.49 -17.38 75.72
N ALA A 14 6.54 -18.17 74.65
CA ALA A 14 6.51 -17.63 73.26
C ALA A 14 5.05 -17.45 72.83
N LEU A 15 4.70 -16.19 72.67
CA LEU A 15 3.42 -15.75 72.09
C LEU A 15 3.55 -15.84 70.55
N TRP A 16 2.86 -16.77 69.91
CA TRP A 16 2.74 -16.85 68.45
C TRP A 16 1.73 -15.80 67.94
N ILE A 17 2.24 -14.69 67.35
CA ILE A 17 1.42 -13.79 66.61
C ILE A 17 1.38 -14.32 65.16
N GLY A 18 0.24 -14.93 64.80
CA GLY A 18 -0.05 -15.35 63.45
C GLY A 18 -0.24 -14.13 62.55
N LEU A 19 0.73 -13.84 61.68
CA LEU A 19 0.62 -12.84 60.62
C LEU A 19 -0.17 -13.46 59.44
N THR A 20 -1.48 -13.29 59.41
CA THR A 20 -2.30 -13.60 58.24
C THR A 20 -1.98 -12.59 57.13
N VAL A 21 -1.14 -12.99 56.16
CA VAL A 21 -0.96 -12.25 54.90
C VAL A 21 -2.23 -12.41 54.09
N LEU A 22 -3.02 -11.36 54.08
CA LEU A 22 -4.18 -11.24 53.20
C LEU A 22 -3.62 -10.99 51.79
N ALA A 23 -3.55 -12.06 50.97
CA ALA A 23 -3.21 -11.95 49.57
C ALA A 23 -4.37 -11.25 48.83
N CYS A 24 -4.26 -9.93 48.63
CA CYS A 24 -5.08 -9.21 47.71
C CYS A 24 -4.74 -9.67 46.28
N SER A 25 -5.44 -10.67 45.78
CA SER A 25 -5.47 -11.02 44.37
C SER A 25 -6.11 -9.85 43.60
N HIS A 26 -5.30 -9.12 42.87
CA HIS A 26 -5.77 -8.08 41.94
C HIS A 26 -6.32 -8.80 40.70
N PRO A 27 -7.62 -8.76 40.40
CA PRO A 27 -8.20 -9.45 39.23
C PRO A 27 -7.89 -8.73 37.88
N GLY A 28 -7.13 -7.64 37.91
CA GLY A 28 -6.87 -6.86 36.70
C GLY A 28 -5.70 -7.30 35.81
N ALA A 29 -4.71 -8.03 36.40
CA ALA A 29 -3.49 -8.43 35.65
C ALA A 29 -3.71 -9.65 34.75
N ALA A 30 -4.59 -10.57 35.12
CA ALA A 30 -4.90 -11.76 34.32
C ALA A 30 -5.73 -11.41 33.08
N SER A 31 -6.62 -10.42 33.14
CA SER A 31 -7.45 -9.97 32.00
C SER A 31 -6.65 -9.29 30.90
N ALA A 32 -5.68 -8.45 31.24
CA ALA A 32 -4.87 -7.75 30.23
C ALA A 32 -3.87 -8.68 29.50
N ALA A 33 -3.33 -9.68 30.21
CA ALA A 33 -2.44 -10.68 29.62
C ALA A 33 -3.20 -11.68 28.73
N ASP A 34 -4.43 -12.02 29.08
CA ASP A 34 -5.30 -12.92 28.31
C ASP A 34 -5.87 -12.22 27.06
N ASP A 35 -6.08 -10.91 27.12
CA ASP A 35 -6.51 -10.10 25.98
C ASP A 35 -5.36 -9.84 25.00
N ALA A 36 -4.14 -9.61 25.49
CA ALA A 36 -2.94 -9.51 24.67
C ALA A 36 -2.59 -10.85 23.97
N ALA A 37 -2.90 -11.99 24.58
CA ALA A 37 -2.71 -13.32 23.99
C ALA A 37 -3.71 -13.64 22.87
N ARG A 38 -4.78 -12.85 22.71
CA ARG A 38 -5.81 -13.02 21.67
C ARG A 38 -5.53 -12.22 20.40
N HIS A 39 -4.62 -11.24 20.43
CA HIS A 39 -4.34 -10.38 19.29
C HIS A 39 -3.24 -10.97 18.38
N VAL A 40 -3.50 -10.93 17.07
CA VAL A 40 -2.52 -11.34 16.06
C VAL A 40 -1.71 -10.10 15.64
N ALA A 41 -0.39 -10.16 15.88
CA ALA A 41 0.52 -9.13 15.37
C ALA A 41 0.71 -9.28 13.86
N ILE A 42 0.70 -8.17 13.14
CA ILE A 42 0.92 -8.09 11.69
C ILE A 42 2.00 -7.05 11.41
N GLN A 43 3.07 -7.47 10.74
CA GLN A 43 4.09 -6.58 10.19
C GLN A 43 3.69 -6.20 8.76
N PHE A 44 3.25 -4.95 8.58
CA PHE A 44 2.82 -4.42 7.28
C PHE A 44 3.88 -3.48 6.71
N SER A 45 4.16 -3.59 5.40
CA SER A 45 5.06 -2.66 4.71
C SER A 45 4.37 -1.95 3.55
N PHE A 46 4.52 -0.64 3.50
CA PHE A 46 4.31 0.12 2.27
C PHE A 46 5.52 -0.03 1.36
N ASP A 47 5.33 0.09 0.06
CA ASP A 47 6.43 0.02 -0.92
C ASP A 47 7.15 1.35 -1.14
N ARG A 48 6.75 2.41 -0.40
CA ARG A 48 7.28 3.77 -0.51
C ARG A 48 7.06 4.54 0.79
N PRO A 49 7.65 5.76 0.93
CA PRO A 49 7.36 6.66 2.04
C PRO A 49 5.86 6.98 2.15
N ILE A 50 5.44 7.35 3.36
CA ILE A 50 4.05 7.68 3.67
C ILE A 50 3.57 8.85 2.80
N GLU A 51 2.38 8.68 2.21
CA GLU A 51 1.70 9.66 1.38
C GLU A 51 0.17 9.51 1.48
N ALA A 52 -0.58 10.44 0.89
CA ALA A 52 -2.04 10.52 0.97
C ALA A 52 -2.77 9.22 0.59
N SER A 53 -2.27 8.44 -0.36
CA SER A 53 -2.90 7.19 -0.81
C SER A 53 -2.96 6.11 0.27
N MET A 54 -2.20 6.27 1.36
CA MET A 54 -2.16 5.35 2.50
C MET A 54 -3.18 5.70 3.60
N ALA A 55 -3.95 6.78 3.42
CA ALA A 55 -4.97 7.22 4.37
C ALA A 55 -5.92 6.13 4.85
N PRO A 56 -6.43 5.19 4.00
CA PRO A 56 -7.31 4.12 4.46
C PRO A 56 -6.72 3.24 5.57
N PHE A 57 -5.41 2.99 5.54
CA PHE A 57 -4.72 2.19 6.56
C PHE A 57 -4.65 2.93 7.89
N PHE A 58 -4.36 4.23 7.85
CA PHE A 58 -4.24 5.04 9.06
C PHE A 58 -5.61 5.36 9.65
N MET A 59 -6.63 5.54 8.82
CA MET A 59 -8.02 5.64 9.30
C MET A 59 -8.47 4.35 9.97
N ALA A 60 -8.18 3.18 9.40
CA ALA A 60 -8.48 1.90 10.02
C ALA A 60 -7.80 1.74 11.39
N ALA A 61 -6.54 2.16 11.49
CA ALA A 61 -5.80 2.14 12.76
C ALA A 61 -6.37 3.13 13.79
N LYS A 62 -6.65 4.37 13.37
CA LYS A 62 -7.17 5.45 14.22
C LYS A 62 -8.54 5.12 14.80
N ASP A 63 -9.42 4.56 13.97
CA ASP A 63 -10.79 4.20 14.37
C ASP A 63 -10.86 2.84 15.09
N GLY A 64 -9.70 2.21 15.39
CA GLY A 64 -9.63 0.96 16.13
C GLY A 64 -10.14 -0.26 15.36
N LEU A 65 -10.30 -0.16 14.03
CA LEU A 65 -10.89 -1.23 13.22
C LEU A 65 -10.02 -2.48 13.19
N PHE A 66 -8.69 -2.35 13.20
CA PHE A 66 -7.80 -3.50 13.36
C PHE A 66 -7.96 -4.16 14.73
N GLY A 67 -8.06 -3.37 15.80
CA GLY A 67 -8.29 -3.88 17.15
C GLY A 67 -9.63 -4.64 17.28
N ALA A 68 -10.69 -4.16 16.62
CA ALA A 68 -11.99 -4.84 16.56
C ALA A 68 -11.91 -6.22 15.86
N GLU A 69 -10.92 -6.41 15.00
CA GLU A 69 -10.61 -7.69 14.35
C GLU A 69 -9.52 -8.49 15.11
N HIS A 70 -9.21 -8.11 16.34
CA HIS A 70 -8.15 -8.71 17.16
C HIS A 70 -6.76 -8.65 16.51
N LEU A 71 -6.44 -7.56 15.81
CA LEU A 71 -5.17 -7.35 15.12
C LEU A 71 -4.39 -6.19 15.74
N VAL A 72 -3.08 -6.38 15.83
CA VAL A 72 -2.12 -5.29 16.11
C VAL A 72 -1.23 -5.12 14.89
N VAL A 73 -1.42 -4.04 14.15
CA VAL A 73 -0.73 -3.78 12.89
C VAL A 73 0.38 -2.76 13.09
N SER A 74 1.61 -3.14 12.73
CA SER A 74 2.78 -2.25 12.70
C SER A 74 3.12 -1.90 11.25
N PHE A 75 3.24 -0.61 10.96
CA PHE A 75 3.54 -0.10 9.63
C PHE A 75 5.01 0.28 9.48
N ASN A 76 5.60 -0.10 8.34
CA ASN A 76 6.92 0.35 7.91
C ASN A 76 6.93 0.61 6.40
N SER A 77 8.06 1.07 5.84
CA SER A 77 8.22 1.32 4.42
C SER A 77 9.39 0.51 3.85
N ALA A 78 9.26 0.07 2.62
CA ALA A 78 10.27 -0.58 1.81
C ALA A 78 10.81 0.37 0.72
N ALA A 79 11.90 -0.02 0.10
CA ALA A 79 12.53 0.72 -1.00
C ALA A 79 11.94 0.32 -2.37
N GLY A 80 10.62 0.32 -2.50
CA GLY A 80 9.89 -0.06 -3.71
C GLY A 80 9.22 -1.43 -3.61
N SER A 81 8.28 -1.69 -4.53
CA SER A 81 7.55 -2.97 -4.61
C SER A 81 8.47 -4.19 -4.72
N PRO A 82 9.60 -4.17 -5.48
CA PRO A 82 10.53 -5.31 -5.52
C PRO A 82 11.15 -5.63 -4.16
N ASP A 83 11.51 -4.62 -3.34
CA ASP A 83 12.03 -4.84 -1.98
C ASP A 83 10.95 -5.39 -1.05
N ALA A 84 9.74 -4.82 -1.07
CA ALA A 84 8.62 -5.31 -0.28
C ALA A 84 8.30 -6.79 -0.60
N LEU A 85 8.26 -7.17 -1.88
CA LEU A 85 8.06 -8.55 -2.32
C LEU A 85 9.18 -9.48 -1.85
N ALA A 86 10.44 -9.03 -1.90
CA ALA A 86 11.57 -9.80 -1.41
C ALA A 86 11.49 -10.01 0.11
N ARG A 87 11.07 -8.99 0.88
CA ARG A 87 10.88 -9.08 2.34
C ARG A 87 9.73 -10.05 2.71
N ILE A 88 8.60 -10.01 1.97
CA ILE A 88 7.53 -11.00 2.11
C ILE A 88 8.04 -12.41 1.83
N ALA A 89 8.79 -12.60 0.73
CA ALA A 89 9.31 -13.91 0.35
C ALA A 89 10.24 -14.52 1.40
N ARG A 90 11.00 -13.69 2.14
CA ARG A 90 11.86 -14.14 3.26
C ARG A 90 11.11 -14.33 4.58
N GLY A 91 9.86 -13.84 4.69
CA GLY A 91 9.09 -13.86 5.93
C GLY A 91 9.42 -12.72 6.90
N ASP A 92 10.12 -11.67 6.44
CA ASP A 92 10.46 -10.50 7.27
C ASP A 92 9.23 -9.64 7.57
N ILE A 93 8.20 -9.69 6.72
CA ILE A 93 6.91 -9.01 6.86
C ILE A 93 5.78 -9.94 6.45
N ASP A 94 4.57 -9.69 6.99
CA ASP A 94 3.39 -10.53 6.79
C ASP A 94 2.55 -10.08 5.61
N LEU A 95 2.31 -8.78 5.50
CA LEU A 95 1.56 -8.15 4.41
C LEU A 95 2.31 -6.92 3.88
N ALA A 96 2.04 -6.56 2.62
CA ALA A 96 2.56 -5.32 2.05
C ALA A 96 1.58 -4.72 1.03
N LEU A 97 1.67 -3.40 0.83
CA LEU A 97 1.10 -2.71 -0.32
C LEU A 97 2.17 -2.66 -1.42
N VAL A 98 1.89 -3.25 -2.56
CA VAL A 98 2.79 -3.27 -3.71
C VAL A 98 2.03 -3.01 -5.01
N ASP A 99 2.74 -2.60 -6.04
CA ASP A 99 2.19 -2.60 -7.40
C ASP A 99 1.94 -4.04 -7.87
N ILE A 100 0.69 -4.36 -8.24
CA ILE A 100 0.32 -5.72 -8.64
C ILE A 100 1.04 -6.17 -9.92
N ASN A 101 1.46 -5.23 -10.77
CA ASN A 101 2.18 -5.55 -11.99
C ASN A 101 3.62 -6.00 -11.69
N GLU A 102 4.22 -5.54 -10.59
CA GLU A 102 5.50 -6.09 -10.09
C GLU A 102 5.30 -7.46 -9.44
N LEU A 103 4.18 -7.69 -8.76
CA LEU A 103 3.85 -9.04 -8.28
C LEU A 103 3.74 -10.03 -9.47
N ILE A 104 3.04 -9.65 -10.55
CA ILE A 104 2.92 -10.47 -11.76
C ILE A 104 4.30 -10.87 -12.31
N ARG A 105 5.24 -9.92 -12.41
CA ARG A 105 6.61 -10.15 -12.86
C ARG A 105 7.44 -10.99 -11.87
N PHE A 106 7.26 -10.71 -10.56
CA PHE A 106 7.91 -11.46 -9.49
C PHE A 106 7.54 -12.95 -9.55
N ARG A 107 6.26 -13.26 -9.79
CA ARG A 107 5.72 -14.62 -9.85
C ARG A 107 6.26 -15.46 -11.02
N ASP A 108 6.84 -14.83 -12.05
CA ASP A 108 7.48 -15.52 -13.18
C ASP A 108 8.91 -16.01 -12.87
N ARG A 109 9.50 -15.64 -11.73
CA ARG A 109 10.84 -16.13 -11.35
C ARG A 109 10.80 -17.61 -11.01
N THR A 110 11.93 -18.32 -11.21
CA THR A 110 12.01 -19.78 -11.04
C THR A 110 11.65 -20.25 -9.64
N ASP A 111 12.11 -19.50 -8.65
CA ASP A 111 12.04 -19.78 -7.21
C ASP A 111 11.12 -18.82 -6.48
N ALA A 112 10.19 -18.17 -7.20
CA ALA A 112 9.30 -17.20 -6.62
C ALA A 112 8.40 -17.83 -5.55
N ALA A 113 8.41 -17.26 -4.36
CA ALA A 113 7.41 -17.57 -3.34
C ALA A 113 5.99 -17.36 -3.91
N PRO A 114 5.01 -18.20 -3.58
CA PRO A 114 3.64 -18.13 -4.11
C PRO A 114 2.83 -17.00 -3.46
N ILE A 115 3.40 -15.80 -3.43
CA ILE A 115 2.76 -14.58 -2.94
C ILE A 115 1.55 -14.27 -3.82
N LYS A 116 0.43 -13.89 -3.18
CA LYS A 116 -0.79 -13.45 -3.87
C LYS A 116 -1.27 -12.14 -3.30
N ALA A 117 -1.92 -11.37 -4.14
CA ALA A 117 -2.72 -10.22 -3.71
C ALA A 117 -4.05 -10.72 -3.12
N VAL A 118 -4.51 -10.05 -2.05
CA VAL A 118 -5.74 -10.37 -1.32
C VAL A 118 -6.74 -9.20 -1.33
N PHE A 119 -6.28 -8.00 -1.74
CA PHE A 119 -7.11 -6.81 -1.88
C PHE A 119 -6.46 -5.84 -2.86
N VAL A 120 -7.16 -5.45 -3.91
CA VAL A 120 -6.72 -4.42 -4.85
C VAL A 120 -7.23 -3.05 -4.37
N LEU A 121 -6.31 -2.21 -3.91
CA LEU A 121 -6.65 -0.86 -3.46
C LEU A 121 -6.87 0.08 -4.66
N PHE A 122 -5.98 0.03 -5.65
CA PHE A 122 -6.09 0.87 -6.85
C PHE A 122 -6.69 0.05 -8.00
N ASN A 123 -7.98 0.19 -8.20
CA ASN A 123 -8.68 -0.45 -9.31
C ASN A 123 -8.15 -0.01 -10.69
N ARG A 124 -7.67 1.22 -10.82
CA ARG A 124 -6.89 1.70 -11.99
C ARG A 124 -5.47 2.02 -11.58
N ALA A 125 -4.49 1.55 -12.37
CA ALA A 125 -3.11 1.95 -12.19
C ALA A 125 -2.95 3.47 -12.30
N PRO A 126 -2.14 4.11 -11.45
CA PRO A 126 -1.98 5.56 -11.45
C PRO A 126 -1.03 6.07 -12.55
N TYR A 127 -0.65 5.22 -13.49
CA TYR A 127 0.34 5.57 -14.51
C TYR A 127 -0.16 6.66 -15.44
N ALA A 128 0.70 7.65 -15.66
CA ALA A 128 0.43 8.76 -16.57
C ALA A 128 1.73 9.32 -17.16
N ILE A 129 1.59 9.96 -18.30
CA ILE A 129 2.58 10.93 -18.77
C ILE A 129 1.95 12.32 -18.57
N VAL A 130 2.67 13.19 -17.87
CA VAL A 130 2.21 14.56 -17.59
C VAL A 130 3.09 15.53 -18.38
N ALA A 131 2.45 16.40 -19.13
CA ALA A 131 3.09 17.37 -20.01
C ALA A 131 2.42 18.75 -19.91
N ARG A 132 2.92 19.72 -20.65
CA ARG A 132 2.31 21.05 -20.77
C ARG A 132 1.66 21.23 -22.14
N ARG A 133 0.38 21.62 -22.15
CA ARG A 133 -0.38 21.92 -23.38
C ARG A 133 0.24 23.07 -24.17
N SER A 134 0.76 24.08 -23.47
CA SER A 134 1.50 25.19 -24.07
C SER A 134 2.76 24.77 -24.84
N ARG A 135 3.20 23.50 -24.69
CA ARG A 135 4.31 22.90 -25.47
C ARG A 135 3.83 21.98 -26.60
N GLY A 136 2.54 22.05 -26.93
CA GLY A 136 1.95 21.30 -28.04
C GLY A 136 1.74 19.83 -27.76
N ILE A 137 1.58 19.44 -26.46
CA ILE A 137 1.30 18.06 -26.08
C ILE A 137 -0.11 17.99 -25.48
N HIS A 138 -1.02 17.32 -26.17
CA HIS A 138 -2.42 17.16 -25.80
C HIS A 138 -2.84 15.68 -25.74
N THR A 139 -2.18 14.82 -26.52
CA THR A 139 -2.46 13.39 -26.69
C THR A 139 -1.17 12.57 -26.66
N LEU A 140 -1.28 11.23 -26.63
CA LEU A 140 -0.11 10.35 -26.71
C LEU A 140 0.67 10.52 -28.03
N SER A 141 -0.02 10.79 -29.14
CA SER A 141 0.63 10.95 -30.46
C SER A 141 1.56 12.17 -30.51
N ASP A 142 1.27 13.20 -29.70
CA ASP A 142 2.12 14.41 -29.64
C ASP A 142 3.46 14.16 -28.93
N LEU A 143 3.64 12.96 -28.34
CA LEU A 143 4.91 12.56 -27.72
C LEU A 143 5.97 12.13 -28.74
N GLU A 144 5.61 11.85 -30.00
CA GLU A 144 6.58 11.50 -31.02
C GLU A 144 7.57 12.66 -31.24
N GLY A 145 8.85 12.33 -31.25
CA GLY A 145 9.96 13.30 -31.30
C GLY A 145 10.26 14.00 -29.97
N LYS A 146 9.46 13.79 -28.93
CA LYS A 146 9.61 14.43 -27.60
C LYS A 146 10.51 13.64 -26.67
N THR A 147 10.94 14.32 -25.60
CA THR A 147 11.72 13.75 -24.51
C THR A 147 10.86 13.65 -23.25
N VAL A 148 10.70 12.43 -22.71
CA VAL A 148 9.96 12.13 -21.49
C VAL A 148 10.92 11.79 -20.37
N GLY A 149 10.90 12.55 -19.29
CA GLY A 149 11.65 12.28 -18.07
C GLY A 149 11.04 11.11 -17.29
N VAL A 150 11.85 10.14 -16.92
CA VAL A 150 11.41 8.92 -16.22
C VAL A 150 12.31 8.61 -15.02
N ALA A 151 11.75 8.15 -13.92
CA ALA A 151 12.56 7.61 -12.83
C ALA A 151 13.02 6.19 -13.16
N ASP A 152 14.19 5.77 -12.65
CA ASP A 152 14.69 4.41 -12.86
C ASP A 152 13.73 3.33 -12.31
N SER A 153 12.98 3.66 -11.25
CA SER A 153 11.97 2.80 -10.63
C SER A 153 10.57 2.94 -11.23
N ASP A 154 10.40 3.73 -12.31
CA ASP A 154 9.09 4.01 -12.87
C ASP A 154 8.54 2.79 -13.62
N LEU A 155 7.48 2.21 -13.06
CA LEU A 155 6.84 1.01 -13.60
C LEU A 155 6.00 1.29 -14.85
N SER A 156 5.51 2.53 -15.00
CA SER A 156 4.68 2.93 -16.15
C SER A 156 5.41 2.73 -17.47
N ILE A 157 6.73 2.98 -17.48
CA ILE A 157 7.54 2.87 -18.70
C ILE A 157 7.57 1.45 -19.27
N ARG A 158 7.40 0.44 -18.42
CA ARG A 158 7.37 -0.97 -18.85
C ARG A 158 6.09 -1.34 -19.61
N LEU A 159 5.03 -0.53 -19.47
CA LEU A 159 3.79 -0.68 -20.23
C LEU A 159 3.73 0.25 -21.45
N TRP A 160 4.71 1.15 -21.60
CA TRP A 160 4.74 2.09 -22.71
C TRP A 160 4.72 1.45 -24.09
N PRO A 161 5.51 0.39 -24.40
CA PRO A 161 5.47 -0.22 -25.71
C PRO A 161 4.08 -0.74 -26.10
N ALA A 162 3.40 -1.40 -25.14
CA ALA A 162 2.04 -1.89 -25.34
C ALA A 162 1.06 -0.75 -25.58
N LEU A 163 1.12 0.29 -24.74
CA LEU A 163 0.25 1.46 -24.84
C LEU A 163 0.44 2.22 -26.15
N ALA A 164 1.69 2.48 -26.54
CA ALA A 164 2.03 3.14 -27.77
C ALA A 164 1.51 2.37 -28.98
N HIS A 165 1.79 1.06 -29.06
CA HIS A 165 1.30 0.20 -30.13
C HIS A 165 -0.24 0.22 -30.24
N GLN A 166 -0.95 0.11 -29.12
CA GLN A 166 -2.40 0.10 -29.07
C GLN A 166 -3.01 1.42 -29.58
N ASN A 167 -2.29 2.53 -29.42
CA ASN A 167 -2.74 3.89 -29.81
C ASN A 167 -2.08 4.39 -31.10
N GLY A 168 -1.41 3.54 -31.86
CA GLY A 168 -0.78 3.89 -33.14
C GLY A 168 0.40 4.85 -33.02
N VAL A 169 1.03 4.94 -31.85
CA VAL A 169 2.20 5.79 -31.58
C VAL A 169 3.48 4.98 -31.82
N ASN A 170 4.41 5.56 -32.55
CA ASN A 170 5.71 4.92 -32.73
C ASN A 170 6.56 5.07 -31.45
N ALA A 171 6.57 4.02 -30.63
CA ALA A 171 7.30 4.01 -29.36
C ALA A 171 8.78 4.38 -29.49
N ALA A 172 9.43 4.04 -30.61
CA ALA A 172 10.84 4.33 -30.87
C ALA A 172 11.13 5.81 -31.12
N HIS A 173 10.12 6.59 -31.47
CA HIS A 173 10.24 8.03 -31.66
C HIS A 173 10.13 8.84 -30.36
N VAL A 174 9.78 8.21 -29.23
CA VAL A 174 9.74 8.86 -27.92
C VAL A 174 11.05 8.59 -27.19
N ARG A 175 11.73 9.64 -26.79
CA ARG A 175 13.01 9.55 -26.07
C ARG A 175 12.76 9.55 -24.57
N PHE A 176 13.31 8.58 -23.85
CA PHE A 176 13.24 8.54 -22.39
C PHE A 176 14.56 9.04 -21.80
N TYR A 177 14.45 10.05 -20.93
CA TYR A 177 15.57 10.59 -20.16
C TYR A 177 15.46 10.17 -18.70
N LYS A 178 16.41 9.35 -18.25
CA LYS A 178 16.43 8.83 -16.89
C LYS A 178 16.88 9.89 -15.89
N MET A 179 16.16 9.97 -14.77
CA MET A 179 16.43 10.92 -13.69
C MET A 179 15.90 10.39 -12.35
N SER A 180 16.25 11.02 -11.24
CA SER A 180 15.60 10.67 -9.96
C SER A 180 14.15 11.19 -9.92
N ALA A 181 13.28 10.50 -9.20
CA ALA A 181 11.88 10.89 -9.04
C ALA A 181 11.72 12.30 -8.46
N ALA A 182 12.63 12.72 -7.58
CA ALA A 182 12.57 14.02 -6.89
C ALA A 182 12.77 15.24 -7.82
N VAL A 183 13.42 15.06 -8.98
CA VAL A 183 13.73 16.17 -9.91
C VAL A 183 12.84 16.20 -11.16
N ARG A 184 11.93 15.25 -11.34
CA ARG A 184 11.09 15.16 -12.55
C ARG A 184 10.28 16.42 -12.81
N GLU A 185 9.47 16.82 -11.84
CA GLU A 185 8.61 17.98 -11.95
C GLU A 185 9.41 19.30 -12.07
N PRO A 186 10.47 19.54 -11.27
CA PRO A 186 11.39 20.66 -11.50
C PRO A 186 11.95 20.72 -12.91
N ILE A 187 12.44 19.62 -13.46
CA ILE A 187 13.05 19.56 -14.81
C ILE A 187 12.00 19.82 -15.91
N LEU A 188 10.76 19.29 -15.74
CA LEU A 188 9.65 19.62 -16.66
C LEU A 188 9.27 21.10 -16.56
N SER A 189 9.15 21.66 -15.36
CA SER A 189 8.85 23.09 -15.16
C SER A 189 9.89 23.97 -15.82
N ALA A 190 11.17 23.64 -15.69
CA ALA A 190 12.29 24.34 -16.31
C ALA A 190 12.39 24.15 -17.84
N GLY A 191 11.59 23.25 -18.43
CA GLY A 191 11.58 23.02 -19.87
C GLY A 191 12.73 22.16 -20.40
N GLN A 192 13.42 21.43 -19.55
CA GLN A 192 14.53 20.56 -19.94
C GLN A 192 14.06 19.22 -20.51
N VAL A 193 12.82 18.82 -20.22
CA VAL A 193 12.10 17.72 -20.88
C VAL A 193 10.73 18.20 -21.31
N ASP A 194 10.11 17.51 -22.26
CA ASP A 194 8.79 17.87 -22.80
C ASP A 194 7.65 17.34 -21.93
N ALA A 195 7.87 16.19 -21.29
CA ALA A 195 6.90 15.50 -20.42
C ALA A 195 7.63 14.72 -19.35
N VAL A 196 6.89 14.22 -18.34
CA VAL A 196 7.39 13.29 -17.34
C VAL A 196 6.43 12.11 -17.19
N ALA A 197 6.97 10.91 -17.05
CA ALA A 197 6.20 9.72 -16.67
C ALA A 197 6.13 9.60 -15.15
N GLY A 198 5.05 9.02 -14.63
CA GLY A 198 4.88 8.80 -13.19
C GLY A 198 3.44 8.50 -12.81
N PHE A 199 3.07 8.86 -11.59
CA PHE A 199 1.71 8.71 -11.10
C PHE A 199 0.93 10.00 -11.29
N SER A 200 -0.27 9.90 -11.89
CA SER A 200 -1.13 11.03 -12.22
C SER A 200 -1.36 11.97 -11.03
N TYR A 201 -1.70 11.38 -9.87
CA TYR A 201 -2.00 12.12 -8.64
C TYR A 201 -0.78 12.79 -8.00
N LEU A 202 0.45 12.30 -8.26
CA LEU A 202 1.66 12.94 -7.77
C LEU A 202 2.14 14.03 -8.73
N SER A 203 2.45 13.68 -9.97
CA SER A 203 3.09 14.61 -10.91
C SER A 203 2.20 15.79 -11.26
N ALA A 204 0.90 15.58 -11.52
CA ALA A 204 0.00 16.66 -11.85
C ALA A 204 -0.22 17.62 -10.66
N VAL A 205 -0.37 17.08 -9.44
CA VAL A 205 -0.57 17.89 -8.24
C VAL A 205 0.71 18.65 -7.87
N ASN A 206 1.88 18.01 -7.96
CA ASN A 206 3.17 18.64 -7.69
C ASN A 206 3.48 19.78 -8.69
N LEU A 207 3.10 19.64 -9.96
CA LEU A 207 3.29 20.68 -10.96
C LEU A 207 2.38 21.88 -10.70
N ARG A 208 1.13 21.67 -10.28
CA ARG A 208 0.23 22.75 -9.87
C ARG A 208 0.76 23.50 -8.65
N ASP A 209 1.25 22.79 -7.66
CA ASP A 209 1.89 23.38 -6.48
C ASP A 209 3.11 24.24 -6.84
N ARG A 210 3.80 23.91 -7.93
CA ARG A 210 4.91 24.69 -8.51
C ARG A 210 4.45 25.83 -9.44
N GLY A 211 3.17 26.14 -9.45
CA GLY A 211 2.60 27.26 -10.22
C GLY A 211 2.33 26.95 -11.69
N VAL A 212 2.35 25.68 -12.12
CA VAL A 212 1.88 25.33 -13.48
C VAL A 212 0.35 25.38 -13.49
N PRO A 213 -0.28 26.21 -14.36
CA PRO A 213 -1.74 26.29 -14.42
C PRO A 213 -2.38 24.94 -14.72
N ALA A 214 -3.51 24.65 -14.08
CA ALA A 214 -4.18 23.36 -14.23
C ALA A 214 -4.66 23.11 -15.67
N ASP A 215 -5.07 24.15 -16.37
CA ASP A 215 -5.50 24.12 -17.78
C ASP A 215 -4.32 23.95 -18.77
N ASP A 216 -3.10 24.26 -18.34
CA ASP A 216 -1.88 24.00 -19.12
C ASP A 216 -1.37 22.54 -18.94
N LEU A 217 -1.89 21.80 -17.97
CA LEU A 217 -1.47 20.41 -17.77
C LEU A 217 -2.20 19.45 -18.72
N ALA A 218 -1.45 18.66 -19.48
CA ALA A 218 -1.93 17.48 -20.17
C ALA A 218 -1.60 16.24 -19.31
N VAL A 219 -2.59 15.65 -18.67
CA VAL A 219 -2.44 14.43 -17.89
C VAL A 219 -2.92 13.25 -18.72
N LEU A 220 -1.99 12.57 -19.36
CA LEU A 220 -2.25 11.42 -20.24
C LEU A 220 -2.24 10.14 -19.40
N ARG A 221 -3.38 9.83 -18.76
CA ARG A 221 -3.52 8.63 -17.94
C ARG A 221 -3.55 7.39 -18.83
N TYR A 222 -2.76 6.39 -18.53
CA TYR A 222 -2.71 5.15 -19.32
C TYR A 222 -4.07 4.46 -19.43
N ALA A 223 -4.88 4.54 -18.37
CA ALA A 223 -6.23 3.97 -18.37
C ALA A 223 -7.16 4.60 -19.43
N ASP A 224 -6.98 5.90 -19.72
CA ASP A 224 -7.79 6.62 -20.73
C ASP A 224 -7.41 6.19 -22.17
N TYR A 225 -6.30 5.51 -22.32
CA TYR A 225 -5.75 5.02 -23.60
C TYR A 225 -5.77 3.48 -23.69
N GLY A 226 -6.63 2.82 -22.90
CA GLY A 226 -6.85 1.39 -22.98
C GLY A 226 -5.89 0.51 -22.16
N CYS A 227 -5.14 1.08 -21.22
CA CYS A 227 -4.39 0.27 -20.26
C CYS A 227 -5.35 -0.37 -19.24
N GLU A 228 -5.37 -1.69 -19.21
CA GLU A 228 -6.26 -2.48 -18.33
C GLU A 228 -5.64 -2.75 -16.95
N ALA A 229 -4.40 -2.30 -16.71
CA ALA A 229 -3.67 -2.60 -15.50
C ALA A 229 -4.39 -2.11 -14.24
N TYR A 230 -4.43 -2.96 -13.22
CA TYR A 230 -4.67 -2.58 -11.84
C TYR A 230 -3.40 -1.96 -11.26
N GLY A 231 -3.54 -1.19 -10.17
CA GLY A 231 -2.41 -0.54 -9.52
C GLY A 231 -1.97 -1.25 -8.23
N PHE A 232 -2.05 -0.54 -7.10
CA PHE A 232 -1.56 -1.06 -5.83
C PHE A 232 -2.53 -2.06 -5.21
N ALA A 233 -1.95 -3.15 -4.68
CA ALA A 233 -2.68 -4.22 -4.01
C ALA A 233 -1.98 -4.63 -2.70
N VAL A 234 -2.77 -5.04 -1.73
CA VAL A 234 -2.28 -5.73 -0.53
C VAL A 234 -1.95 -7.16 -0.91
N VAL A 235 -0.70 -7.54 -0.65
CA VAL A 235 -0.17 -8.89 -0.84
C VAL A 235 0.13 -9.53 0.51
N VAL A 236 0.14 -10.85 0.57
CA VAL A 236 0.32 -11.61 1.81
C VAL A 236 1.42 -12.65 1.70
N ASN A 237 2.16 -12.84 2.78
CA ASN A 237 3.08 -13.95 2.95
C ASN A 237 2.29 -15.28 2.92
N PRO A 238 2.67 -16.25 2.07
CA PRO A 238 1.93 -17.51 1.91
C PRO A 238 1.81 -18.32 3.21
N SER A 239 2.86 -18.35 4.02
CA SER A 239 2.86 -19.07 5.30
C SER A 239 1.95 -18.39 6.33
N PHE A 240 1.93 -17.05 6.36
CA PHE A 240 1.01 -16.27 7.19
C PHE A 240 -0.43 -16.50 6.76
N ALA A 241 -0.72 -16.43 5.45
CA ALA A 241 -2.06 -16.68 4.91
C ALA A 241 -2.58 -18.08 5.24
N ALA A 242 -1.71 -19.10 5.17
CA ALA A 242 -2.06 -20.48 5.49
C ALA A 242 -2.29 -20.71 7.00
N SER A 243 -1.46 -20.10 7.85
CA SER A 243 -1.52 -20.31 9.30
C SER A 243 -2.54 -19.42 10.02
N LYS A 244 -2.86 -18.24 9.46
CA LYS A 244 -3.73 -17.22 10.07
C LYS A 244 -4.72 -16.62 9.06
N PRO A 245 -5.52 -17.44 8.36
CA PRO A 245 -6.42 -16.94 7.30
C PRO A 245 -7.47 -15.95 7.83
N ASP A 246 -7.94 -16.12 9.05
CA ASP A 246 -8.93 -15.22 9.66
C ASP A 246 -8.34 -13.84 9.98
N ALA A 247 -7.05 -13.78 10.34
CA ALA A 247 -6.35 -12.52 10.53
C ALA A 247 -6.23 -11.75 9.20
N VAL A 248 -5.95 -12.42 8.08
CA VAL A 248 -5.93 -11.80 6.76
C VAL A 248 -7.31 -11.27 6.36
N LYS A 249 -8.37 -12.06 6.58
CA LYS A 249 -9.76 -11.62 6.35
C LYS A 249 -10.14 -10.43 7.24
N GLY A 250 -9.75 -10.46 8.51
CA GLY A 250 -9.94 -9.36 9.46
C GLY A 250 -9.23 -8.08 9.00
N PHE A 251 -7.98 -8.21 8.54
CA PHE A 251 -7.23 -7.09 7.99
C PHE A 251 -7.96 -6.45 6.78
N VAL A 252 -8.45 -7.26 5.86
CA VAL A 252 -9.18 -6.79 4.68
C VAL A 252 -10.47 -6.07 5.09
N ARG A 253 -11.24 -6.61 6.06
CA ARG A 253 -12.47 -5.93 6.56
C ARG A 253 -12.15 -4.59 7.21
N ALA A 254 -11.13 -4.54 8.06
CA ALA A 254 -10.67 -3.30 8.69
C ALA A 254 -10.23 -2.26 7.65
N LEU A 255 -9.49 -2.68 6.63
CA LEU A 255 -9.05 -1.80 5.54
C LEU A 255 -10.23 -1.23 4.74
N ILE A 256 -11.25 -2.04 4.45
CA ILE A 256 -12.49 -1.57 3.80
C ILE A 256 -13.18 -0.51 4.68
N GLY A 257 -13.28 -0.75 5.98
CA GLY A 257 -13.81 0.24 6.93
C GLY A 257 -13.02 1.54 6.93
N GLY A 258 -11.68 1.46 6.93
CA GLY A 258 -10.79 2.60 6.84
C GLY A 258 -10.91 3.36 5.52
N LEU A 259 -11.14 2.65 4.41
CA LEU A 259 -11.39 3.28 3.11
C LEU A 259 -12.75 4.02 3.10
N ASN A 260 -13.81 3.42 3.64
CA ASN A 260 -15.10 4.09 3.78
C ASN A 260 -15.00 5.33 4.67
N ALA A 261 -14.26 5.27 5.78
CA ALA A 261 -13.99 6.43 6.63
C ALA A 261 -13.20 7.52 5.89
N THR A 262 -12.20 7.12 5.07
CA THR A 262 -11.42 8.04 4.23
C THR A 262 -12.29 8.77 3.20
N VAL A 263 -13.19 8.04 2.54
CA VAL A 263 -14.12 8.64 1.55
C VAL A 263 -15.08 9.61 2.21
N LYS A 264 -15.57 9.27 3.39
CA LYS A 264 -16.53 10.09 4.14
C LYS A 264 -15.89 11.33 4.76
N GLU A 265 -14.67 11.22 5.26
CA GLU A 265 -13.96 12.26 6.00
C GLU A 265 -12.53 12.47 5.44
N PRO A 266 -12.39 12.93 4.18
CA PRO A 266 -11.08 13.00 3.52
C PRO A 266 -10.11 13.98 4.20
N GLU A 267 -10.61 15.06 4.80
CA GLU A 267 -9.78 16.01 5.53
C GLU A 267 -9.17 15.38 6.80
N ARG A 268 -9.97 14.66 7.59
CA ARG A 268 -9.49 13.91 8.75
C ARG A 268 -8.49 12.83 8.35
N ALA A 269 -8.75 12.17 7.23
CA ALA A 269 -7.86 11.15 6.70
C ALA A 269 -6.49 11.72 6.31
N VAL A 270 -6.47 12.91 5.72
CA VAL A 270 -5.21 13.63 5.42
C VAL A 270 -4.49 14.07 6.69
N ASP A 271 -5.20 14.56 7.70
CA ASP A 271 -4.59 14.94 8.99
C ASP A 271 -3.87 13.75 9.64
N GLU A 272 -4.44 12.53 9.55
CA GLU A 272 -3.81 11.31 10.03
C GLU A 272 -2.57 10.90 9.22
N VAL A 273 -2.55 11.16 7.91
CA VAL A 273 -1.37 10.92 7.05
C VAL A 273 -0.26 11.92 7.39
N VAL A 274 -0.59 13.22 7.36
CA VAL A 274 0.38 14.31 7.56
C VAL A 274 1.03 14.22 8.94
N SER A 275 0.28 13.81 9.98
CA SER A 275 0.84 13.59 11.32
C SER A 275 1.98 12.56 11.39
N ARG A 276 2.18 11.75 10.34
CA ARG A 276 3.20 10.70 10.22
C ARG A 276 4.29 11.03 9.22
N MET A 277 4.20 12.19 8.57
CA MET A 277 5.18 12.68 7.60
C MET A 277 6.11 13.70 8.28
N GLU A 278 7.39 13.71 7.90
CA GLU A 278 8.34 14.73 8.38
C GLU A 278 8.02 16.12 7.80
N ASP A 279 7.73 16.18 6.49
CA ASP A 279 7.50 17.41 5.72
C ASP A 279 6.14 17.38 5.00
N GLY A 280 5.08 16.91 5.67
CA GLY A 280 3.75 16.79 5.08
C GLY A 280 3.07 18.16 4.91
N VAL A 281 2.65 18.49 3.70
CA VAL A 281 1.86 19.69 3.39
C VAL A 281 0.40 19.29 3.22
N ARG A 282 -0.45 19.67 4.18
CA ARG A 282 -1.85 19.24 4.29
C ARG A 282 -2.65 19.43 2.99
N ASP A 283 -2.61 20.63 2.41
CA ASP A 283 -3.40 20.95 1.22
C ASP A 283 -2.92 20.18 -0.01
N LEU A 284 -1.60 19.94 -0.10
CA LEU A 284 -1.00 19.12 -1.15
C LEU A 284 -1.44 17.65 -1.04
N GLU A 285 -1.40 17.11 0.18
CA GLU A 285 -1.83 15.72 0.41
C GLU A 285 -3.35 15.56 0.23
N LEU A 286 -4.16 16.57 0.57
CA LEU A 286 -5.61 16.56 0.32
C LEU A 286 -5.92 16.56 -1.19
N ALA A 287 -5.20 17.35 -1.98
CA ALA A 287 -5.33 17.35 -3.43
C ALA A 287 -4.91 16.00 -4.04
N ARG A 288 -3.84 15.39 -3.52
CA ARG A 288 -3.39 14.03 -3.92
C ARG A 288 -4.43 12.97 -3.58
N LEU A 289 -4.94 12.97 -2.33
CA LEU A 289 -5.97 12.03 -1.89
C LEU A 289 -7.24 12.13 -2.75
N SER A 290 -7.72 13.34 -2.97
CA SER A 290 -8.91 13.59 -3.81
C SER A 290 -8.73 13.01 -5.22
N THR A 291 -7.54 13.20 -5.80
CA THR A 291 -7.21 12.66 -7.14
C THR A 291 -7.15 11.12 -7.11
N VAL A 292 -6.50 10.52 -6.10
CA VAL A 292 -6.41 9.06 -5.95
C VAL A 292 -7.79 8.43 -5.80
N LEU A 293 -8.63 9.00 -4.95
CA LEU A 293 -9.99 8.50 -4.74
C LEU A 293 -10.77 8.52 -6.05
N ALA A 294 -10.76 9.64 -6.78
CA ALA A 294 -11.54 9.82 -7.99
C ALA A 294 -11.02 8.99 -9.17
N ASP A 295 -9.69 8.98 -9.39
CA ASP A 295 -9.10 8.42 -10.61
C ASP A 295 -8.76 6.93 -10.49
N ASN A 296 -8.38 6.48 -9.28
CA ASN A 296 -7.76 5.17 -9.11
C ASN A 296 -8.59 4.19 -8.26
N ILE A 297 -9.35 4.67 -7.28
CA ILE A 297 -10.05 3.82 -6.31
C ILE A 297 -11.55 3.72 -6.64
N LEU A 298 -12.26 4.84 -6.69
CA LEU A 298 -13.72 4.90 -6.81
C LEU A 298 -14.20 4.81 -8.28
N THR A 299 -13.73 3.79 -8.98
CA THR A 299 -14.05 3.58 -10.40
C THR A 299 -15.46 3.00 -10.60
N ASP A 300 -15.97 3.02 -11.84
CA ASP A 300 -17.25 2.39 -12.18
C ASP A 300 -17.23 0.88 -11.94
N GLU A 301 -16.08 0.22 -12.10
CA GLU A 301 -15.94 -1.19 -11.78
C GLU A 301 -16.12 -1.44 -10.28
N VAL A 302 -15.48 -0.62 -9.44
CA VAL A 302 -15.63 -0.71 -7.98
C VAL A 302 -17.06 -0.42 -7.53
N ARG A 303 -17.75 0.52 -8.16
CA ARG A 303 -19.17 0.79 -7.88
C ARG A 303 -20.07 -0.40 -8.19
N ARG A 304 -19.76 -1.17 -9.25
CA ARG A 304 -20.51 -2.36 -9.64
C ARG A 304 -20.12 -3.61 -8.87
N ASN A 305 -18.81 -3.82 -8.64
CA ASN A 305 -18.25 -5.08 -8.18
C ASN A 305 -17.73 -5.03 -6.73
N GLY A 306 -17.85 -3.87 -6.06
CA GLY A 306 -17.33 -3.64 -4.72
C GLY A 306 -15.80 -3.46 -4.68
N LEU A 307 -15.33 -3.03 -3.52
CA LEU A 307 -13.91 -2.76 -3.24
C LEU A 307 -13.08 -4.04 -3.26
N GLY A 308 -11.83 -3.91 -3.66
CA GLY A 308 -10.75 -4.87 -3.41
C GLY A 308 -10.65 -6.04 -4.38
N GLY A 309 -11.65 -6.27 -5.24
CA GLY A 309 -11.63 -7.36 -6.20
C GLY A 309 -10.99 -7.01 -7.54
N VAL A 310 -10.90 -8.00 -8.41
CA VAL A 310 -10.54 -7.87 -9.82
C VAL A 310 -11.66 -8.46 -10.70
N ASP A 311 -11.86 -7.88 -11.89
CA ASP A 311 -12.59 -8.53 -12.96
C ASP A 311 -11.62 -9.51 -13.67
N PRO A 312 -11.91 -10.82 -13.68
CA PRO A 312 -10.97 -11.81 -14.24
C PRO A 312 -10.66 -11.60 -15.72
N VAL A 313 -11.64 -11.14 -16.49
CA VAL A 313 -11.46 -10.92 -17.93
C VAL A 313 -10.58 -9.70 -18.18
N ARG A 314 -10.81 -8.62 -17.44
CA ARG A 314 -9.94 -7.43 -17.48
C ARG A 314 -8.53 -7.77 -17.00
N PHE A 315 -8.40 -8.55 -15.92
CA PHE A 315 -7.10 -8.90 -15.37
C PHE A 315 -6.27 -9.75 -16.35
N ASP A 316 -6.92 -10.67 -17.06
CA ASP A 316 -6.29 -11.44 -18.13
C ASP A 316 -5.79 -10.55 -19.28
N ARG A 317 -6.56 -9.52 -19.67
CA ARG A 317 -6.12 -8.53 -20.67
C ARG A 317 -4.93 -7.71 -20.15
N ALA A 318 -4.95 -7.31 -18.88
CA ALA A 318 -3.82 -6.61 -18.24
C ALA A 318 -2.53 -7.46 -18.29
N ILE A 319 -2.61 -8.76 -17.95
CA ILE A 319 -1.47 -9.69 -18.06
C ILE A 319 -1.02 -9.81 -19.53
N ALA A 320 -1.95 -9.81 -20.49
CA ALA A 320 -1.61 -9.85 -21.91
C ALA A 320 -0.87 -8.57 -22.36
N GLN A 321 -1.24 -7.40 -21.86
CA GLN A 321 -0.53 -6.15 -22.12
C GLN A 321 0.90 -6.19 -21.57
N ILE A 322 1.10 -6.71 -20.36
CA ILE A 322 2.44 -6.89 -19.79
C ILE A 322 3.28 -7.86 -20.68
N ALA A 323 2.66 -8.91 -21.22
CA ALA A 323 3.32 -9.90 -22.05
C ALA A 323 3.85 -9.35 -23.38
N GLN A 324 3.44 -8.15 -23.81
CA GLN A 324 3.96 -7.53 -25.04
C GLN A 324 5.42 -7.08 -24.88
N ASP A 325 5.83 -6.69 -23.69
CA ASP A 325 7.20 -6.26 -23.36
C ASP A 325 7.95 -7.28 -22.48
N PHE A 326 7.22 -8.00 -21.65
CA PHE A 326 7.78 -8.98 -20.72
C PHE A 326 7.54 -10.41 -21.20
N LYS A 327 8.63 -11.13 -21.54
CA LYS A 327 8.55 -12.53 -21.95
C LYS A 327 8.40 -13.43 -20.72
N PHE A 328 7.17 -13.80 -20.43
CA PHE A 328 6.90 -14.77 -19.37
C PHE A 328 7.50 -16.14 -19.70
N ARG A 329 8.11 -16.77 -18.71
CA ARG A 329 8.50 -18.18 -18.75
C ARG A 329 7.24 -19.07 -18.71
N ARG A 330 6.28 -18.69 -17.85
CA ARG A 330 4.93 -19.21 -17.80
C ARG A 330 3.98 -18.06 -17.50
N ARG A 331 3.16 -17.68 -18.48
CA ARG A 331 2.14 -16.64 -18.26
C ARG A 331 1.25 -17.04 -17.08
N PRO A 332 1.14 -16.22 -16.03
CA PRO A 332 0.32 -16.55 -14.88
C PRO A 332 -1.18 -16.43 -15.22
N ALA A 333 -2.01 -17.24 -14.58
CA ALA A 333 -3.45 -17.06 -14.54
C ALA A 333 -3.81 -16.04 -13.43
N THR A 334 -5.02 -15.48 -13.48
CA THR A 334 -5.55 -14.60 -12.43
C THR A 334 -5.42 -15.23 -11.04
N SER A 335 -5.77 -16.52 -10.89
CA SER A 335 -5.69 -17.27 -9.63
C SER A 335 -4.26 -17.51 -9.11
N ASP A 336 -3.24 -17.37 -9.94
CA ASP A 336 -1.84 -17.41 -9.50
C ASP A 336 -1.42 -16.12 -8.80
N ILE A 337 -2.11 -15.00 -9.07
CA ILE A 337 -1.77 -13.66 -8.62
C ILE A 337 -2.72 -13.13 -7.56
N PHE A 338 -4.04 -13.40 -7.69
CA PHE A 338 -5.07 -12.87 -6.82
C PHE A 338 -5.84 -13.99 -6.13
N ASP A 339 -6.14 -13.83 -4.83
CA ASP A 339 -6.88 -14.78 -4.02
C ASP A 339 -8.13 -14.13 -3.42
N GLU A 340 -9.26 -14.34 -4.05
CA GLU A 340 -10.55 -13.75 -3.66
C GLU A 340 -11.14 -14.31 -2.35
N GLN A 341 -10.63 -15.46 -1.85
CA GLN A 341 -11.16 -16.10 -0.63
C GLN A 341 -11.04 -15.21 0.63
N PHE A 342 -10.14 -14.22 0.58
CA PHE A 342 -9.94 -13.27 1.68
C PHE A 342 -10.85 -12.05 1.62
N LEU A 343 -11.58 -11.86 0.52
CA LEU A 343 -12.55 -10.78 0.40
C LEU A 343 -13.86 -11.14 1.15
N PRO A 344 -14.45 -10.18 1.85
CA PRO A 344 -15.80 -10.38 2.37
C PRO A 344 -16.83 -10.46 1.22
N PRO A 345 -18.04 -10.96 1.49
CA PRO A 345 -19.13 -10.92 0.52
C PRO A 345 -19.37 -9.52 -0.03
N MET A 346 -19.96 -9.42 -1.22
CA MET A 346 -20.17 -8.17 -1.95
C MET A 346 -20.78 -7.06 -1.08
N ALA A 347 -21.78 -7.37 -0.27
CA ALA A 347 -22.42 -6.41 0.63
C ALA A 347 -21.45 -5.74 1.62
N GLY A 348 -20.41 -6.47 2.05
CA GLY A 348 -19.34 -5.95 2.93
C GLY A 348 -18.24 -5.18 2.21
N ARG A 349 -18.34 -5.00 0.90
CA ARG A 349 -17.35 -4.31 0.05
C ARG A 349 -17.90 -3.07 -0.66
N LEU A 350 -19.13 -2.71 -0.36
CA LEU A 350 -19.76 -1.52 -0.93
C LEU A 350 -19.17 -0.26 -0.30
N ILE A 351 -19.17 0.82 -1.06
CA ILE A 351 -18.85 2.16 -0.59
C ILE A 351 -20.12 2.73 0.05
N ASN A 352 -20.01 3.10 1.33
CA ASN A 352 -21.13 3.61 2.14
C ASN A 352 -21.07 5.13 2.29
#